data_d2bc174b8387763f8178191b533d61a3
#
_entry.id   d2bc174b8387763f8178191b533d61a3
#
_cell.length_a   1.000
_cell.length_b   1.000
_cell.length_c   1.000
_cell.angle_alpha   90.00
_cell.angle_beta   90.00
_cell.angle_gamma   90.00
#
_symmetry.space_group_name_H-M   'P 1'
#
loop_
_entity.id
_entity.type
_entity.pdbx_description
1 polymer ?
#
loop_
_entity_poly.entity_id
_entity_poly.type
_entity_poly.pdbx_seq_one_letter_code
_entity_poly.pdbx_strand_id
1 'polypeptide(L)'
;MSRALLRIVLLAGCCLLVSLAATAQEVVHALTGVVNNIDSAAKTITVITDDGSDGTFQDMISSRTSIEFDKSIRTEATAANEFKKKGARVIVFYYGAGEIRTVVALKSLGAGPFTKESGTVVKFDKKEHSLTIKDSSGAIESFKITPNTVADTDAGAADGLKFDPHKGEPVRVIATQADGSLTALFINGALAL
;
A
#
# COMPACT_ATOMS: atom_id res chain seq x y z
N MET A 1 35.00 -39.01 34.28
CA MET A 1 34.10 -38.52 33.21
C MET A 1 34.80 -38.76 31.90
N SER A 2 34.22 -39.59 31.06
CA SER A 2 34.86 -40.07 29.80
C SER A 2 34.94 -38.94 28.77
N ARG A 3 36.07 -38.82 28.06
CA ARG A 3 36.31 -37.85 26.98
C ARG A 3 35.28 -37.95 25.83
N ALA A 4 34.56 -39.07 25.75
CA ALA A 4 33.46 -39.29 24.82
C ALA A 4 32.19 -38.46 25.14
N LEU A 5 31.85 -38.31 26.43
CA LEU A 5 30.71 -37.53 26.88
C LEU A 5 30.91 -36.03 26.59
N LEU A 6 32.13 -35.52 26.73
CA LEU A 6 32.42 -34.11 26.44
C LEU A 6 32.31 -33.78 24.95
N ARG A 7 32.61 -34.72 24.05
CA ARG A 7 32.47 -34.52 22.59
C ARG A 7 31.00 -34.54 22.12
N ILE A 8 30.16 -35.32 22.76
CA ILE A 8 28.73 -35.38 22.43
C ILE A 8 28.04 -34.09 22.87
N VAL A 9 28.41 -33.50 23.98
CA VAL A 9 27.86 -32.22 24.45
C VAL A 9 28.29 -31.06 23.56
N LEU A 10 29.49 -31.05 23.03
CA LEU A 10 29.98 -30.04 22.09
C LEU A 10 29.30 -30.11 20.70
N LEU A 11 28.98 -31.32 20.21
CA LEU A 11 28.25 -31.50 18.97
C LEU A 11 26.77 -31.14 19.08
N ALA A 12 26.12 -31.38 20.23
CA ALA A 12 24.74 -30.99 20.47
C ALA A 12 24.57 -29.46 20.61
N GLY A 13 25.60 -28.77 21.15
CA GLY A 13 25.58 -27.30 21.28
C GLY A 13 25.73 -26.54 19.96
N CYS A 14 26.35 -27.16 18.93
CA CYS A 14 26.57 -26.51 17.63
C CYS A 14 25.32 -26.56 16.73
N CYS A 15 24.38 -27.48 16.96
CA CYS A 15 23.13 -27.57 16.18
C CYS A 15 22.01 -26.60 16.62
N LEU A 16 22.17 -25.92 17.76
CA LEU A 16 21.17 -25.01 18.30
C LEU A 16 21.37 -23.54 17.87
N LEU A 17 22.42 -23.26 17.11
CA LEU A 17 22.70 -21.90 16.59
C LEU A 17 22.38 -21.74 15.09
N VAL A 18 21.55 -22.59 14.53
CA VAL A 18 20.87 -22.23 13.28
C VAL A 18 19.80 -21.21 13.65
N SER A 19 20.22 -19.96 13.80
CA SER A 19 19.36 -18.82 13.82
C SER A 19 18.51 -18.90 12.56
N LEU A 20 17.22 -19.20 12.70
CA LEU A 20 16.21 -18.92 11.72
C LEU A 20 16.29 -17.41 11.49
N ALA A 21 17.10 -16.99 10.55
CA ALA A 21 16.93 -15.70 9.92
C ALA A 21 15.58 -15.79 9.20
N ALA A 22 14.50 -15.59 9.93
CA ALA A 22 13.21 -15.28 9.35
C ALA A 22 13.46 -14.00 8.55
N THR A 23 13.63 -14.12 7.25
CA THR A 23 13.57 -12.96 6.36
C THR A 23 12.18 -12.42 6.53
N ALA A 24 12.06 -11.32 7.29
CA ALA A 24 10.79 -10.59 7.37
C ALA A 24 10.41 -10.23 5.93
N GLN A 25 9.27 -10.72 5.49
CA GLN A 25 8.74 -10.38 4.18
C GLN A 25 8.30 -8.92 4.24
N GLU A 26 8.84 -8.10 3.35
CA GLU A 26 8.47 -6.69 3.27
C GLU A 26 7.03 -6.57 2.76
N VAL A 27 6.19 -5.91 3.54
CA VAL A 27 4.80 -5.62 3.17
C VAL A 27 4.79 -4.36 2.31
N VAL A 28 4.15 -4.45 1.15
CA VAL A 28 3.96 -3.30 0.27
C VAL A 28 2.69 -2.56 0.70
N HIS A 29 2.85 -1.31 1.07
CA HIS A 29 1.78 -0.36 1.35
C HIS A 29 1.51 0.54 0.15
N ALA A 30 0.40 1.26 0.18
CA ALA A 30 0.05 2.22 -0.83
C ALA A 30 -0.41 3.56 -0.23
N LEU A 31 -0.12 4.64 -0.93
CA LEU A 31 -0.68 5.96 -0.63
C LEU A 31 -0.96 6.71 -1.94
N THR A 32 -1.72 7.79 -1.84
CA THR A 32 -2.02 8.65 -2.99
C THR A 32 -1.37 10.02 -2.87
N GLY A 33 -1.06 10.60 -4.02
CA GLY A 33 -0.48 11.94 -4.09
C GLY A 33 -0.21 12.39 -5.53
N VAL A 34 0.49 13.52 -5.62
CA VAL A 34 0.92 14.10 -6.90
C VAL A 34 2.43 14.04 -7.00
N VAL A 35 2.95 13.48 -8.08
CA VAL A 35 4.40 13.41 -8.31
C VAL A 35 4.96 14.81 -8.48
N ASN A 36 5.73 15.27 -7.51
CA ASN A 36 6.35 16.58 -7.49
C ASN A 36 7.68 16.60 -8.25
N ASN A 37 8.53 15.61 -8.01
CA ASN A 37 9.83 15.51 -8.65
C ASN A 37 10.23 14.05 -8.90
N ILE A 38 11.02 13.87 -9.97
CA ILE A 38 11.67 12.61 -10.30
C ILE A 38 13.13 12.94 -10.54
N ASP A 39 14.01 12.50 -9.64
CA ASP A 39 15.45 12.66 -9.76
C ASP A 39 16.09 11.33 -10.16
N SER A 40 16.41 11.21 -11.45
CA SER A 40 17.00 9.99 -11.98
C SER A 40 18.46 9.78 -11.55
N ALA A 41 19.18 10.85 -11.17
CA ALA A 41 20.56 10.76 -10.68
C ALA A 41 20.61 10.30 -9.22
N ALA A 42 19.75 10.90 -8.38
CA ALA A 42 19.60 10.50 -6.98
C ALA A 42 18.74 9.25 -6.82
N LYS A 43 18.07 8.78 -7.89
CA LYS A 43 17.11 7.68 -7.88
C LYS A 43 16.01 7.87 -6.84
N THR A 44 15.41 9.06 -6.82
CA THR A 44 14.33 9.41 -5.89
C THR A 44 13.11 9.91 -6.62
N ILE A 45 11.95 9.66 -6.04
CA ILE A 45 10.66 10.22 -6.44
C ILE A 45 10.07 10.94 -5.25
N THR A 46 9.75 12.21 -5.42
CA THR A 46 9.07 13.03 -4.40
C THR A 46 7.60 13.17 -4.78
N VAL A 47 6.74 12.91 -3.83
CA VAL A 47 5.28 12.96 -3.99
C VAL A 47 4.71 13.87 -2.91
N ILE A 48 3.86 14.82 -3.30
CA ILE A 48 3.00 15.54 -2.37
C ILE A 48 1.80 14.63 -2.10
N THR A 49 1.74 14.09 -0.91
CA THR A 49 0.72 13.12 -0.51
C THR A 49 -0.63 13.81 -0.25
N ASP A 50 -1.69 13.05 -0.21
CA ASP A 50 -3.05 13.59 -0.05
C ASP A 50 -3.34 14.10 1.36
N ASP A 51 -2.49 13.81 2.34
CA ASP A 51 -2.50 14.43 3.67
C ASP A 51 -1.73 15.75 3.72
N GLY A 52 -1.12 16.17 2.60
CA GLY A 52 -0.37 17.41 2.48
C GLY A 52 1.09 17.32 2.90
N SER A 53 1.58 16.15 3.28
CA SER A 53 2.99 15.94 3.57
C SER A 53 3.80 15.66 2.30
N ASP A 54 5.07 16.04 2.30
CA ASP A 54 6.01 15.64 1.25
C ASP A 54 6.60 14.26 1.58
N GLY A 55 6.38 13.32 0.68
CA GLY A 55 6.99 11.99 0.76
C GLY A 55 8.12 11.85 -0.25
N THR A 56 9.34 11.64 0.20
CA THR A 56 10.46 11.23 -0.66
C THR A 56 10.66 9.74 -0.58
N PHE A 57 10.68 9.10 -1.73
CA PHE A 57 10.85 7.66 -1.88
C PHE A 57 12.11 7.38 -2.67
N GLN A 58 12.88 6.42 -2.21
CA GLN A 58 14.01 5.90 -2.98
C GLN A 58 13.50 4.95 -4.05
N ASP A 59 14.14 4.95 -5.21
CA ASP A 59 13.86 3.99 -6.27
C ASP A 59 14.37 2.60 -5.88
N MET A 60 13.68 1.55 -6.29
CA MET A 60 14.05 0.17 -6.01
C MET A 60 15.27 -0.23 -6.84
N ILE A 61 16.43 -0.31 -6.20
CA ILE A 61 17.73 -0.53 -6.86
C ILE A 61 18.09 -2.00 -7.00
N SER A 62 17.37 -2.94 -6.75
CA SER A 62 17.61 -4.37 -6.89
C SER A 62 17.07 -5.19 -5.73
N SER A 63 16.20 -6.04 -6.07
CA SER A 63 15.55 -6.96 -5.17
C SER A 63 16.44 -8.13 -4.81
N ARG A 64 17.05 -8.08 -3.66
CA ARG A 64 17.32 -9.33 -2.92
C ARG A 64 16.21 -9.61 -1.89
N THR A 65 15.27 -8.71 -1.75
CA THR A 65 14.17 -8.79 -0.80
C THR A 65 12.98 -9.41 -1.51
N SER A 66 12.42 -10.45 -0.93
CA SER A 66 11.16 -11.02 -1.38
C SER A 66 10.06 -10.03 -1.03
N ILE A 67 9.52 -9.35 -2.04
CA ILE A 67 8.42 -8.39 -1.88
C ILE A 67 7.14 -9.09 -2.29
N GLU A 68 6.18 -9.15 -1.37
CA GLU A 68 4.84 -9.59 -1.70
C GLU A 68 4.04 -8.40 -2.26
N PHE A 69 3.59 -8.55 -3.48
CA PHE A 69 2.80 -7.54 -4.18
C PHE A 69 1.70 -8.23 -4.96
N ASP A 70 0.46 -7.83 -4.73
CA ASP A 70 -0.70 -8.42 -5.39
C ASP A 70 -0.57 -8.36 -6.92
N LYS A 71 -0.68 -9.51 -7.57
CA LYS A 71 -0.48 -9.62 -9.03
C LYS A 71 -1.48 -8.78 -9.82
N SER A 72 -2.72 -8.64 -9.34
CA SER A 72 -3.76 -7.86 -10.02
C SER A 72 -3.38 -6.37 -10.05
N ILE A 73 -2.86 -5.85 -8.95
CA ILE A 73 -2.40 -4.47 -8.85
C ILE A 73 -1.12 -4.26 -9.68
N ARG A 74 -0.20 -5.22 -9.59
CA ARG A 74 1.11 -5.15 -10.23
C ARG A 74 1.05 -5.03 -11.75
N THR A 75 0.07 -5.64 -12.40
CA THR A 75 -0.10 -5.58 -13.86
C THR A 75 -0.51 -4.21 -14.36
N GLU A 76 -1.12 -3.38 -13.51
CA GLU A 76 -1.60 -2.02 -13.86
C GLU A 76 -0.65 -0.91 -13.39
N ALA A 77 0.37 -1.24 -12.62
CA ALA A 77 1.34 -0.29 -12.12
C ALA A 77 2.60 -0.26 -12.97
N THR A 78 3.15 0.93 -13.17
CA THR A 78 4.44 1.15 -13.83
C THR A 78 5.55 1.02 -12.79
N ALA A 79 6.62 0.28 -13.10
CA ALA A 79 7.79 0.20 -12.24
C ALA A 79 8.35 1.60 -11.94
N ALA A 80 8.84 1.82 -10.75
CA ALA A 80 9.24 3.15 -10.29
C ALA A 80 10.32 3.79 -11.20
N ASN A 81 11.31 3.02 -11.63
CA ASN A 81 12.38 3.46 -12.51
C ASN A 81 11.92 3.81 -13.94
N GLU A 82 10.76 3.31 -14.35
CA GLU A 82 10.15 3.57 -15.67
C GLU A 82 9.16 4.74 -15.65
N PHE A 83 8.72 5.16 -14.46
CA PHE A 83 7.74 6.23 -14.32
C PHE A 83 8.37 7.60 -14.61
N LYS A 84 7.78 8.38 -15.53
CA LYS A 84 8.34 9.66 -16.03
C LYS A 84 7.35 10.84 -15.98
N LYS A 85 6.15 10.63 -15.41
CA LYS A 85 5.08 11.63 -15.46
C LYS A 85 5.09 12.55 -14.22
N LYS A 86 5.90 13.61 -14.24
CA LYS A 86 5.82 14.68 -13.23
C LYS A 86 4.44 15.37 -13.29
N GLY A 87 3.87 15.73 -12.15
CA GLY A 87 2.55 16.33 -12.02
C GLY A 87 1.40 15.33 -12.10
N ALA A 88 1.68 14.05 -12.37
CA ALA A 88 0.64 13.04 -12.39
C ALA A 88 0.13 12.73 -10.98
N ARG A 89 -1.19 12.56 -10.84
CA ARG A 89 -1.78 11.97 -9.65
C ARG A 89 -1.64 10.46 -9.70
N VAL A 90 -1.13 9.89 -8.63
CA VAL A 90 -0.74 8.48 -8.59
C VAL A 90 -1.15 7.80 -7.28
N ILE A 91 -1.24 6.47 -7.34
CA ILE A 91 -1.04 5.59 -6.19
C ILE A 91 0.43 5.20 -6.21
N VAL A 92 1.12 5.39 -5.09
CA VAL A 92 2.52 5.00 -4.87
C VAL A 92 2.52 3.71 -4.06
N PHE A 93 3.12 2.66 -4.59
CA PHE A 93 3.33 1.41 -3.87
C PHE A 93 4.74 1.40 -3.32
N TYR A 94 4.87 1.20 -2.02
CA TYR A 94 6.15 1.34 -1.32
C TYR A 94 6.25 0.36 -0.14
N TYR A 95 7.46 0.14 0.32
CA TYR A 95 7.75 -0.53 1.60
C TYR A 95 8.75 0.29 2.42
N GLY A 96 8.95 -0.09 3.68
CA GLY A 96 9.75 0.66 4.63
C GLY A 96 8.94 1.68 5.42
N ALA A 97 9.57 2.33 6.39
CA ALA A 97 8.93 3.25 7.33
C ALA A 97 9.73 4.54 7.52
N GLY A 98 9.06 5.59 8.00
CA GLY A 98 9.67 6.88 8.28
C GLY A 98 10.22 7.56 7.04
N GLU A 99 11.48 8.01 7.12
CA GLU A 99 12.17 8.68 6.02
C GLU A 99 12.77 7.73 4.98
N ILE A 100 12.89 6.44 5.32
CA ILE A 100 13.47 5.41 4.45
C ILE A 100 12.34 4.58 3.86
N ARG A 101 11.71 5.09 2.82
CA ARG A 101 10.67 4.40 2.06
C ARG A 101 11.18 4.12 0.66
N THR A 102 10.97 2.90 0.19
CA THR A 102 11.38 2.49 -1.16
C THR A 102 10.14 2.32 -2.02
N VAL A 103 10.07 3.07 -3.12
CA VAL A 103 9.00 2.91 -4.10
C VAL A 103 9.21 1.65 -4.93
N VAL A 104 8.13 0.91 -5.12
CA VAL A 104 8.11 -0.31 -5.94
C VAL A 104 7.52 -0.01 -7.32
N ALA A 105 6.39 0.66 -7.34
CA ALA A 105 5.65 0.98 -8.54
C ALA A 105 4.72 2.18 -8.33
N LEU A 106 4.25 2.78 -9.43
CA LEU A 106 3.26 3.85 -9.41
C LEU A 106 2.13 3.52 -10.38
N LYS A 107 0.89 3.73 -9.93
CA LYS A 107 -0.31 3.62 -10.77
C LYS A 107 -0.88 5.01 -10.99
N SER A 108 -0.98 5.45 -12.25
CA SER A 108 -1.58 6.74 -12.57
C SER A 108 -3.10 6.69 -12.39
N LEU A 109 -3.67 7.71 -11.74
CA LEU A 109 -5.12 7.83 -11.53
C LEU A 109 -5.84 8.58 -12.66
N GLY A 110 -5.09 9.11 -13.65
CA GLY A 110 -5.67 9.90 -14.73
C GLY A 110 -5.79 11.38 -14.40
N ALA A 111 -6.68 12.08 -15.10
CA ALA A 111 -6.79 13.54 -15.05
C ALA A 111 -7.83 14.09 -14.03
N GLY A 112 -8.66 13.22 -13.45
CA GLY A 112 -9.75 13.66 -12.57
C GLY A 112 -10.99 14.14 -13.32
N PRO A 113 -11.96 14.79 -12.66
CA PRO A 113 -11.90 15.26 -11.28
C PRO A 113 -11.93 14.14 -10.24
N PHE A 114 -11.32 14.41 -9.09
CA PHE A 114 -11.26 13.47 -7.97
C PHE A 114 -12.00 14.02 -6.77
N THR A 115 -12.77 13.16 -6.12
CA THR A 115 -13.40 13.42 -4.82
C THR A 115 -12.57 12.74 -3.73
N LYS A 116 -12.37 13.43 -2.62
CA LYS A 116 -11.68 12.90 -1.44
C LYS A 116 -12.64 12.90 -0.28
N GLU A 117 -12.96 11.74 0.23
CA GLU A 117 -13.87 11.57 1.35
C GLU A 117 -13.21 10.82 2.49
N SER A 118 -13.53 11.22 3.72
CA SER A 118 -13.08 10.54 4.93
C SER A 118 -14.29 10.30 5.82
N GLY A 119 -14.35 9.11 6.38
CA GLY A 119 -15.49 8.76 7.23
C GLY A 119 -15.31 7.41 7.90
N THR A 120 -16.39 6.91 8.45
CA THR A 120 -16.45 5.57 9.04
C THR A 120 -17.33 4.67 8.19
N VAL A 121 -16.90 3.41 8.08
CA VAL A 121 -17.64 2.38 7.33
C VAL A 121 -19.02 2.16 7.95
N VAL A 122 -20.05 2.35 7.15
CA VAL A 122 -21.43 2.01 7.50
C VAL A 122 -21.75 0.60 7.02
N LYS A 123 -21.38 0.31 5.77
CA LYS A 123 -21.61 -0.99 5.12
C LYS A 123 -20.56 -1.23 4.04
N PHE A 124 -20.10 -2.45 3.95
CA PHE A 124 -19.40 -2.98 2.79
C PHE A 124 -20.21 -4.13 2.20
N ASP A 125 -20.61 -4.02 0.94
CA ASP A 125 -21.41 -5.04 0.26
C ASP A 125 -20.55 -5.75 -0.79
N LYS A 126 -20.11 -6.97 -0.46
CA LYS A 126 -19.27 -7.78 -1.34
C LYS A 126 -19.98 -8.24 -2.62
N LYS A 127 -21.32 -8.36 -2.60
CA LYS A 127 -22.09 -8.80 -3.78
C LYS A 127 -22.29 -7.64 -4.75
N GLU A 128 -22.63 -6.48 -4.22
CA GLU A 128 -22.86 -5.27 -4.99
C GLU A 128 -21.57 -4.51 -5.27
N HIS A 129 -20.43 -4.98 -4.73
CA HIS A 129 -19.14 -4.32 -4.81
C HIS A 129 -19.22 -2.83 -4.43
N SER A 130 -19.78 -2.53 -3.26
CA SER A 130 -20.00 -1.16 -2.80
C SER A 130 -19.55 -0.94 -1.37
N LEU A 131 -18.95 0.23 -1.13
CA LEU A 131 -18.57 0.75 0.17
C LEU A 131 -19.44 1.96 0.51
N THR A 132 -20.11 1.94 1.65
CA THR A 132 -20.86 3.08 2.17
C THR A 132 -20.16 3.60 3.41
N ILE A 133 -19.86 4.89 3.43
CA ILE A 133 -19.25 5.58 4.57
C ILE A 133 -20.16 6.69 5.09
N LYS A 134 -19.91 7.08 6.33
CA LYS A 134 -20.52 8.24 6.97
C LYS A 134 -19.41 9.21 7.36
N ASP A 135 -19.47 10.42 6.87
CA ASP A 135 -18.52 11.48 7.19
C ASP A 135 -18.72 12.08 8.58
N SER A 136 -17.91 13.07 8.96
CA SER A 136 -17.98 13.77 10.24
C SER A 136 -19.23 14.66 10.35
N SER A 137 -19.84 15.07 9.24
CA SER A 137 -21.09 15.84 9.22
C SER A 137 -22.34 14.95 9.39
N GLY A 138 -22.17 13.63 9.24
CA GLY A 138 -23.24 12.65 9.24
C GLY A 138 -23.78 12.33 7.85
N ALA A 139 -23.24 12.94 6.80
CA ALA A 139 -23.60 12.60 5.42
C ALA A 139 -23.13 11.17 5.07
N ILE A 140 -23.95 10.50 4.28
CA ILE A 140 -23.70 9.12 3.86
C ILE A 140 -23.42 9.11 2.37
N GLU A 141 -22.29 8.54 2.00
CA GLU A 141 -21.90 8.36 0.61
C GLU A 141 -21.58 6.90 0.30
N SER A 142 -21.86 6.50 -0.94
CA SER A 142 -21.61 5.16 -1.43
C SER A 142 -20.71 5.19 -2.65
N PHE A 143 -19.74 4.30 -2.65
CA PHE A 143 -18.72 4.16 -3.69
C PHE A 143 -18.80 2.78 -4.30
N LYS A 144 -18.76 2.73 -5.61
CA LYS A 144 -18.59 1.48 -6.37
C LYS A 144 -17.14 1.03 -6.26
N ILE A 145 -16.93 -0.25 -5.97
CA ILE A 145 -15.62 -0.90 -5.97
C ILE A 145 -15.47 -1.66 -7.28
N THR A 146 -14.33 -1.52 -7.90
CA THR A 146 -14.02 -2.19 -9.17
C THR A 146 -12.71 -2.97 -9.07
N PRO A 147 -12.38 -3.84 -10.01
CA PRO A 147 -11.06 -4.47 -10.07
C PRO A 147 -9.89 -3.46 -10.15
N ASN A 148 -10.18 -2.23 -10.57
CA ASN A 148 -9.17 -1.15 -10.62
C ASN A 148 -9.01 -0.40 -9.30
N THR A 149 -9.87 -0.61 -8.33
CA THR A 149 -9.77 -0.04 -6.99
C THR A 149 -8.61 -0.69 -6.24
N VAL A 150 -7.78 0.13 -5.60
CA VAL A 150 -6.71 -0.34 -4.70
C VAL A 150 -7.12 -0.02 -3.27
N ALA A 151 -6.94 -0.95 -2.37
CA ALA A 151 -7.07 -0.72 -0.93
C ALA A 151 -5.72 -0.87 -0.23
N ASP A 152 -5.44 -0.01 0.74
CA ASP A 152 -4.32 -0.16 1.66
C ASP A 152 -4.84 -0.38 3.07
N THR A 153 -4.33 -1.40 3.73
CA THR A 153 -4.70 -1.83 5.08
C THR A 153 -3.44 -2.09 5.90
N ASP A 154 -3.58 -2.44 7.16
CA ASP A 154 -2.45 -2.88 8.00
C ASP A 154 -1.73 -4.10 7.41
N ALA A 155 -2.42 -4.91 6.60
CA ALA A 155 -1.82 -6.04 5.90
C ALA A 155 -1.15 -5.66 4.57
N GLY A 156 -1.19 -4.37 4.18
CA GLY A 156 -0.62 -3.83 2.96
C GLY A 156 -1.64 -3.58 1.86
N ALA A 157 -1.10 -3.22 0.69
CA ALA A 157 -1.87 -2.90 -0.51
C ALA A 157 -2.48 -4.15 -1.14
N ALA A 158 -3.76 -4.10 -1.43
CA ALA A 158 -4.55 -5.18 -2.02
C ALA A 158 -5.53 -4.66 -3.07
N ASP A 159 -6.06 -5.57 -3.88
CA ASP A 159 -7.21 -5.32 -4.74
C ASP A 159 -8.41 -4.90 -3.90
N GLY A 160 -9.08 -3.83 -4.31
CA GLY A 160 -10.25 -3.30 -3.58
C GLY A 160 -11.38 -4.32 -3.40
N LEU A 161 -11.52 -5.30 -4.28
CA LEU A 161 -12.50 -6.37 -4.13
C LEU A 161 -12.16 -7.35 -2.97
N LYS A 162 -10.90 -7.34 -2.52
CA LYS A 162 -10.44 -8.12 -1.36
C LYS A 162 -10.51 -7.33 -0.05
N PHE A 163 -10.81 -6.03 -0.13
CA PHE A 163 -11.01 -5.19 1.04
C PHE A 163 -12.17 -5.74 1.88
N ASP A 164 -11.98 -5.86 3.17
CA ASP A 164 -12.97 -6.43 4.09
C ASP A 164 -13.03 -5.63 5.40
N PRO A 165 -13.50 -4.38 5.33
CA PRO A 165 -13.54 -3.51 6.49
C PRO A 165 -14.68 -3.89 7.42
N HIS A 166 -14.48 -3.61 8.71
CA HIS A 166 -15.54 -3.73 9.70
C HIS A 166 -16.37 -2.44 9.78
N LYS A 167 -17.62 -2.58 10.15
CA LYS A 167 -18.47 -1.42 10.43
C LYS A 167 -17.88 -0.56 11.54
N GLY A 168 -17.78 0.75 11.31
CA GLY A 168 -17.21 1.72 12.24
C GLY A 168 -15.71 1.97 12.04
N GLU A 169 -15.03 1.22 11.18
CA GLU A 169 -13.63 1.49 10.86
C GLU A 169 -13.47 2.81 10.10
N PRO A 170 -12.47 3.63 10.45
CA PRO A 170 -12.15 4.84 9.72
C PRO A 170 -11.55 4.49 8.36
N VAL A 171 -11.99 5.21 7.33
CA VAL A 171 -11.45 5.05 5.98
C VAL A 171 -11.34 6.40 5.28
N ARG A 172 -10.39 6.50 4.36
CA ARG A 172 -10.32 7.58 3.38
C ARG A 172 -10.47 7.01 1.97
N VAL A 173 -11.31 7.63 1.16
CA VAL A 173 -11.59 7.21 -0.21
C VAL A 173 -11.18 8.31 -1.18
N ILE A 174 -10.43 7.95 -2.22
CA ILE A 174 -10.25 8.76 -3.41
C ILE A 174 -11.12 8.16 -4.50
N ALA A 175 -12.03 8.94 -5.02
CA ALA A 175 -13.00 8.49 -6.01
C ALA A 175 -13.04 9.40 -7.23
N THR A 176 -13.64 8.91 -8.29
CA THR A 176 -14.02 9.70 -9.46
C THR A 176 -15.48 9.46 -9.77
N GLN A 177 -16.11 10.43 -10.41
CA GLN A 177 -17.47 10.24 -10.89
C GLN A 177 -17.45 9.56 -12.26
N ALA A 178 -18.11 8.41 -12.35
CA ALA A 178 -18.27 7.67 -13.59
C ALA A 178 -19.71 7.16 -13.68
N ASP A 179 -20.34 7.36 -14.81
CA ASP A 179 -21.72 6.89 -15.10
C ASP A 179 -22.73 7.30 -14.01
N GLY A 180 -22.60 8.51 -13.49
CA GLY A 180 -23.50 9.06 -12.46
C GLY A 180 -23.29 8.48 -11.04
N SER A 181 -22.29 7.66 -10.83
CA SER A 181 -21.92 7.08 -9.54
C SER A 181 -20.48 7.40 -9.15
N LEU A 182 -20.20 7.45 -7.85
CA LEU A 182 -18.84 7.56 -7.34
C LEU A 182 -18.17 6.19 -7.41
N THR A 183 -17.04 6.12 -8.10
CA THR A 183 -16.21 4.92 -8.20
C THR A 183 -14.92 5.13 -7.40
N ALA A 184 -14.67 4.29 -6.42
CA ALA A 184 -13.45 4.34 -5.64
C ALA A 184 -12.25 3.94 -6.51
N LEU A 185 -11.21 4.75 -6.47
CA LEU A 185 -9.91 4.47 -7.09
C LEU A 185 -8.92 3.96 -6.05
N PHE A 186 -8.98 4.54 -4.85
CA PHE A 186 -8.13 4.17 -3.73
C PHE A 186 -8.91 4.25 -2.41
N ILE A 187 -8.70 3.27 -1.55
CA ILE A 187 -9.25 3.22 -0.19
C ILE A 187 -8.09 3.03 0.78
N ASN A 188 -7.95 3.94 1.74
CA ASN A 188 -7.02 3.76 2.86
C ASN A 188 -7.81 3.39 4.11
N GLY A 189 -7.64 2.14 4.57
CA GLY A 189 -8.20 1.62 5.81
C GLY A 189 -7.19 1.56 6.96
N ALA A 190 -5.90 1.84 6.71
CA ALA A 190 -4.84 1.87 7.71
C ALA A 190 -4.68 3.26 8.35
N LEU A 191 -5.78 3.95 8.64
CA LEU A 191 -5.73 5.25 9.32
C LEU A 191 -5.48 5.01 10.81
N ALA A 192 -4.22 5.16 11.25
CA ALA A 192 -3.93 5.34 12.67
C ALA A 192 -4.74 6.56 13.18
N LEU A 193 -5.56 6.33 14.19
CA LEU A 193 -6.27 7.36 14.94
C LEU A 193 -5.28 8.15 15.79
#